data_dca8ef8994996e254303e23254a347e4
#
_entry.id   dca8ef8994996e254303e23254a347e4
#
_cell.length_a   1.000
_cell.length_b   1.000
_cell.length_c   1.000
_cell.angle_alpha   90.00
_cell.angle_beta   90.00
_cell.angle_gamma   90.00
#
_symmetry.space_group_name_H-M   'P 1'
#
loop_
_entity.id
_entity.type
_entity.pdbx_description
1 polymer ?
#
loop_
_entity_poly.entity_id
_entity_poly.type
_entity_poly.pdbx_seq_one_letter_code
_entity_poly.pdbx_strand_id
1 'polypeptide(L)'
;MNADRPGFTPWFWSYRLAARLEALVVICVFAGVIAIMIMLLQTPGPLVVHLQDDVRQPVRNARVRCTSPDGATTYAGLTDVFGEAKWPGLTKGAWKCEVTPPPSFHAETETGFATVAARHPAVWTATVERPALIRVEVKRPKGSARAAVAVRAVCAGGSWEARAGVLDGTALLFVPHGASCRVGLVRPELPAAGPVPNPSLDCEHEPCTKELSGGVGQQLEAQLQPTAAQWEAVRPPPEADK
;
A
#
# COMPACT_ATOMS: atom_id res chain seq x y z
N MET A 1 -36.06 -96.57 -1.92
CA MET A 1 -36.59 -95.22 -1.58
C MET A 1 -35.42 -94.24 -1.62
N ASN A 2 -35.17 -93.66 -2.80
CA ASN A 2 -34.15 -92.64 -2.98
C ASN A 2 -34.82 -91.29 -2.91
N ALA A 3 -34.45 -90.51 -1.91
CA ALA A 3 -34.90 -89.11 -1.72
C ALA A 3 -34.01 -88.19 -2.58
N ASP A 4 -34.61 -87.68 -3.67
CA ASP A 4 -34.02 -86.62 -4.49
C ASP A 4 -33.83 -85.39 -3.64
N ARG A 5 -32.57 -85.02 -3.43
CA ARG A 5 -32.21 -83.72 -2.90
C ARG A 5 -32.34 -82.68 -4.01
N PRO A 6 -33.16 -81.64 -3.84
CA PRO A 6 -33.24 -80.54 -4.80
C PRO A 6 -31.85 -79.91 -4.95
N GLY A 7 -31.31 -79.98 -6.14
CA GLY A 7 -30.04 -79.39 -6.51
C GLY A 7 -30.10 -77.88 -6.31
N PHE A 8 -29.26 -77.40 -5.39
CA PHE A 8 -29.04 -75.99 -5.17
C PHE A 8 -28.36 -75.40 -6.41
N THR A 9 -29.12 -74.69 -7.23
CA THR A 9 -28.62 -74.08 -8.46
C THR A 9 -27.63 -73.00 -8.13
N PRO A 10 -26.33 -73.08 -8.55
CA PRO A 10 -25.32 -72.07 -8.28
C PRO A 10 -25.57 -70.75 -8.98
N TRP A 11 -26.58 -70.66 -9.80
CA TRP A 11 -26.99 -69.49 -10.58
C TRP A 11 -27.50 -68.32 -9.70
N PHE A 12 -28.08 -68.59 -8.62
CA PHE A 12 -28.70 -67.58 -7.78
C PHE A 12 -27.68 -66.72 -7.00
N TRP A 13 -26.51 -67.27 -6.72
CA TRP A 13 -25.41 -66.58 -6.05
C TRP A 13 -24.64 -65.68 -6.97
N SER A 14 -24.43 -66.09 -8.24
CA SER A 14 -23.73 -65.29 -9.23
C SER A 14 -24.50 -64.02 -9.61
N TYR A 15 -25.85 -64.09 -9.68
CA TYR A 15 -26.67 -62.94 -10.00
C TYR A 15 -26.67 -61.87 -8.87
N ARG A 16 -26.68 -62.28 -7.63
CA ARG A 16 -26.57 -61.36 -6.49
C ARG A 16 -25.18 -60.73 -6.37
N LEU A 17 -24.15 -61.45 -6.73
CA LEU A 17 -22.77 -60.93 -6.73
C LEU A 17 -22.59 -59.95 -7.90
N ALA A 18 -23.09 -60.21 -9.07
CA ALA A 18 -23.03 -59.31 -10.23
C ALA A 18 -23.80 -58.01 -9.95
N ALA A 19 -25.02 -58.08 -9.41
CA ALA A 19 -25.80 -56.90 -9.07
C ALA A 19 -25.14 -56.02 -7.97
N ARG A 20 -24.43 -56.63 -7.00
CA ARG A 20 -23.65 -55.91 -5.99
C ARG A 20 -22.41 -55.26 -6.60
N LEU A 21 -21.74 -55.90 -7.52
CA LEU A 21 -20.59 -55.34 -8.24
C LEU A 21 -21.01 -54.16 -9.11
N GLU A 22 -22.10 -54.25 -9.83
CA GLU A 22 -22.65 -53.15 -10.63
C GLU A 22 -23.03 -51.94 -9.74
N ALA A 23 -23.70 -52.17 -8.61
CA ALA A 23 -24.03 -51.11 -7.66
C ALA A 23 -22.78 -50.42 -7.09
N LEU A 24 -21.71 -51.20 -6.81
CA LEU A 24 -20.45 -50.71 -6.30
C LEU A 24 -19.72 -49.85 -7.33
N VAL A 25 -19.71 -50.28 -8.60
CA VAL A 25 -19.12 -49.49 -9.72
C VAL A 25 -19.86 -48.17 -9.91
N VAL A 26 -21.18 -48.17 -9.87
CA VAL A 26 -22.00 -46.96 -9.97
C VAL A 26 -21.70 -46.00 -8.84
N ILE A 27 -21.63 -46.49 -7.60
CA ILE A 27 -21.29 -45.66 -6.42
C ILE A 27 -19.87 -45.06 -6.57
N CYS A 28 -18.89 -45.84 -6.99
CA CYS A 28 -17.53 -45.36 -7.19
C CYS A 28 -17.44 -44.30 -8.30
N VAL A 29 -18.17 -44.45 -9.39
CA VAL A 29 -18.25 -43.46 -10.45
C VAL A 29 -18.87 -42.15 -9.94
N PHE A 30 -20.00 -42.24 -9.25
CA PHE A 30 -20.63 -41.05 -8.67
C PHE A 30 -19.75 -40.38 -7.63
N ALA A 31 -19.08 -41.13 -6.75
CA ALA A 31 -18.13 -40.57 -5.77
C ALA A 31 -16.94 -39.90 -6.46
N GLY A 32 -16.43 -40.51 -7.55
CA GLY A 32 -15.37 -39.92 -8.37
C GLY A 32 -15.78 -38.61 -9.04
N VAL A 33 -16.98 -38.57 -9.62
CA VAL A 33 -17.53 -37.36 -10.24
C VAL A 33 -17.71 -36.25 -9.20
N ILE A 34 -18.26 -36.57 -8.02
CA ILE A 34 -18.43 -35.64 -6.92
C ILE A 34 -17.06 -35.10 -6.43
N ALA A 35 -16.07 -35.98 -6.27
CA ALA A 35 -14.71 -35.59 -5.85
C ALA A 35 -14.07 -34.64 -6.87
N ILE A 36 -14.20 -34.92 -8.17
CA ILE A 36 -13.72 -34.06 -9.26
C ILE A 36 -14.46 -32.71 -9.23
N MET A 37 -15.76 -32.70 -9.06
CA MET A 37 -16.55 -31.48 -8.92
C MET A 37 -16.09 -30.64 -7.73
N ILE A 38 -15.86 -31.27 -6.57
CA ILE A 38 -15.33 -30.58 -5.36
C ILE A 38 -13.94 -30.01 -5.64
N MET A 39 -13.03 -30.75 -6.25
CA MET A 39 -11.72 -30.26 -6.64
C MET A 39 -11.79 -29.07 -7.60
N LEU A 40 -12.64 -29.12 -8.63
CA LEU A 40 -12.85 -28.02 -9.56
C LEU A 40 -13.47 -26.78 -8.88
N LEU A 41 -14.33 -27.01 -7.90
CA LEU A 41 -14.92 -25.96 -7.10
C LEU A 41 -13.91 -25.30 -6.14
N GLN A 42 -12.88 -26.00 -5.71
CA GLN A 42 -11.85 -25.50 -4.77
C GLN A 42 -10.58 -24.99 -5.46
N THR A 43 -10.54 -24.99 -6.82
CA THR A 43 -9.36 -24.49 -7.55
C THR A 43 -9.08 -23.04 -7.15
N PRO A 44 -7.91 -22.75 -6.59
CA PRO A 44 -7.54 -21.40 -6.20
C PRO A 44 -7.46 -20.48 -7.41
N GLY A 45 -7.70 -19.21 -7.20
CA GLY A 45 -7.62 -18.18 -8.23
C GLY A 45 -6.57 -17.13 -7.92
N PRO A 46 -6.04 -16.43 -8.92
CA PRO A 46 -5.12 -15.32 -8.70
C PRO A 46 -5.87 -14.06 -8.28
N LEU A 47 -5.22 -13.25 -7.44
CA LEU A 47 -5.66 -11.90 -7.08
C LEU A 47 -4.57 -10.91 -7.46
N VAL A 48 -4.97 -9.81 -8.08
CA VAL A 48 -4.13 -8.66 -8.39
C VAL A 48 -4.76 -7.43 -7.75
N VAL A 49 -4.00 -6.76 -6.92
CA VAL A 49 -4.36 -5.43 -6.39
C VAL A 49 -3.51 -4.41 -7.12
N HIS A 50 -4.16 -3.46 -7.76
CA HIS A 50 -3.51 -2.41 -8.54
C HIS A 50 -3.75 -1.05 -7.87
N LEU A 51 -2.68 -0.34 -7.53
CA LEU A 51 -2.76 1.03 -7.03
C LEU A 51 -2.24 2.00 -8.08
N GLN A 52 -3.07 2.96 -8.40
CA GLN A 52 -2.76 4.05 -9.32
C GLN A 52 -3.06 5.40 -8.70
N ASP A 53 -2.45 6.45 -9.22
CA ASP A 53 -2.78 7.82 -8.85
C ASP A 53 -3.98 8.37 -9.66
N ASP A 54 -4.35 9.61 -9.38
CA ASP A 54 -5.45 10.35 -10.04
C ASP A 54 -5.24 10.56 -11.56
N VAL A 55 -4.00 10.42 -12.06
CA VAL A 55 -3.68 10.44 -13.50
C VAL A 55 -3.36 9.05 -14.06
N ARG A 56 -3.72 8.00 -13.32
CA ARG A 56 -3.53 6.59 -13.69
C ARG A 56 -2.06 6.15 -13.77
N GLN A 57 -1.16 6.84 -13.10
CA GLN A 57 0.21 6.37 -12.97
C GLN A 57 0.32 5.33 -11.85
N PRO A 58 1.13 4.27 -12.04
CA PRO A 58 1.28 3.23 -11.04
C PRO A 58 1.98 3.76 -9.78
N VAL A 59 1.45 3.42 -8.61
CA VAL A 59 2.03 3.78 -7.32
C VAL A 59 2.76 2.58 -6.74
N ARG A 60 4.09 2.65 -6.69
CA ARG A 60 4.96 1.60 -6.15
C ARG A 60 5.14 1.73 -4.63
N ASN A 61 5.58 0.63 -4.00
CA ASN A 61 5.89 0.56 -2.57
C ASN A 61 4.70 0.87 -1.64
N ALA A 62 3.47 0.78 -2.13
CA ALA A 62 2.29 0.81 -1.30
C ALA A 62 2.14 -0.52 -0.57
N ARG A 63 1.79 -0.48 0.71
CA ARG A 63 1.53 -1.69 1.49
C ARG A 63 0.13 -2.19 1.21
N VAL A 64 0.03 -3.43 0.75
CA VAL A 64 -1.24 -4.11 0.50
C VAL A 64 -1.43 -5.23 1.51
N ARG A 65 -2.64 -5.32 2.06
CA ARG A 65 -3.04 -6.38 2.97
C ARG A 65 -4.39 -6.92 2.53
N CYS A 66 -4.48 -8.21 2.22
CA CYS A 66 -5.74 -8.86 1.84
C CYS A 66 -6.09 -9.97 2.83
N THR A 67 -7.31 -9.95 3.34
CA THR A 67 -7.84 -10.91 4.32
C THR A 67 -8.90 -11.78 3.66
N SER A 68 -8.84 -13.09 3.91
CA SER A 68 -9.79 -14.07 3.40
C SER A 68 -11.23 -13.82 3.87
N PRO A 69 -12.23 -14.37 3.16
CA PRO A 69 -13.64 -14.21 3.53
C PRO A 69 -13.99 -14.70 4.93
N ASP A 70 -13.28 -15.70 5.43
CA ASP A 70 -13.43 -16.26 6.78
C ASP A 70 -12.59 -15.55 7.84
N GLY A 71 -11.76 -14.57 7.43
CA GLY A 71 -10.84 -13.87 8.33
C GLY A 71 -9.62 -14.68 8.80
N ALA A 72 -9.52 -15.95 8.42
CA ALA A 72 -8.49 -16.85 8.96
C ALA A 72 -7.11 -16.63 8.33
N THR A 73 -7.06 -16.15 7.09
CA THR A 73 -5.81 -15.99 6.34
C THR A 73 -5.64 -14.55 5.90
N THR A 74 -4.44 -14.02 6.09
CA THR A 74 -4.07 -12.68 5.63
C THR A 74 -2.79 -12.75 4.82
N TYR A 75 -2.82 -12.15 3.64
CA TYR A 75 -1.64 -11.94 2.82
C TYR A 75 -1.25 -10.47 2.83
N ALA A 76 0.05 -10.21 2.88
CA ALA A 76 0.59 -8.85 2.82
C ALA A 76 1.71 -8.79 1.77
N GLY A 77 1.86 -7.63 1.16
CA GLY A 77 2.88 -7.37 0.15
C GLY A 77 3.05 -5.88 -0.12
N LEU A 78 3.94 -5.57 -1.04
CA LEU A 78 4.13 -4.22 -1.55
C LEU A 78 3.79 -4.20 -3.04
N THR A 79 3.28 -3.06 -3.52
CA THR A 79 3.10 -2.86 -4.95
C THR A 79 4.45 -2.70 -5.64
N ASP A 80 4.59 -3.31 -6.81
CA ASP A 80 5.78 -3.26 -7.66
C ASP A 80 5.86 -1.96 -8.49
N VAL A 81 6.76 -1.92 -9.47
CA VAL A 81 6.95 -0.78 -10.37
C VAL A 81 5.74 -0.50 -11.27
N PHE A 82 4.85 -1.47 -11.42
CA PHE A 82 3.59 -1.34 -12.15
C PHE A 82 2.42 -1.01 -11.24
N GLY A 83 2.67 -0.76 -9.94
CA GLY A 83 1.63 -0.51 -8.95
C GLY A 83 0.85 -1.75 -8.56
N GLU A 84 1.38 -2.96 -8.78
CA GLU A 84 0.66 -4.21 -8.61
C GLU A 84 1.22 -5.05 -7.46
N ALA A 85 0.31 -5.62 -6.66
CA ALA A 85 0.61 -6.69 -5.73
C ALA A 85 -0.17 -7.94 -6.15
N LYS A 86 0.51 -9.10 -6.28
CA LYS A 86 -0.04 -10.31 -6.90
C LYS A 86 0.07 -11.52 -6.00
N TRP A 87 -1.02 -12.29 -5.92
CA TRP A 87 -1.06 -13.58 -5.23
C TRP A 87 -1.68 -14.63 -6.16
N PRO A 88 -0.95 -15.69 -6.51
CA PRO A 88 -1.35 -16.63 -7.57
C PRO A 88 -2.41 -17.65 -7.14
N GLY A 89 -2.59 -17.90 -5.86
CA GLY A 89 -3.36 -19.05 -5.40
C GLY A 89 -4.19 -18.76 -4.15
N LEU A 90 -5.22 -17.92 -4.26
CA LEU A 90 -6.12 -17.62 -3.15
C LEU A 90 -7.39 -18.47 -3.20
N THR A 91 -7.95 -18.78 -2.04
CA THR A 91 -9.25 -19.44 -1.94
C THR A 91 -10.36 -18.56 -2.54
N LYS A 92 -11.38 -19.20 -3.09
CA LYS A 92 -12.54 -18.49 -3.65
C LYS A 92 -13.26 -17.68 -2.60
N GLY A 93 -13.80 -16.55 -3.01
CA GLY A 93 -14.62 -15.70 -2.18
C GLY A 93 -14.29 -14.23 -2.28
N ALA A 94 -14.98 -13.40 -1.51
CA ALA A 94 -14.77 -11.96 -1.45
C ALA A 94 -13.64 -11.65 -0.44
N TRP A 95 -12.46 -11.32 -0.94
CA TRP A 95 -11.32 -10.91 -0.16
C TRP A 95 -11.43 -9.42 0.17
N LYS A 96 -11.27 -9.07 1.45
CA LYS A 96 -11.14 -7.69 1.88
C LYS A 96 -9.70 -7.27 1.73
N CYS A 97 -9.44 -6.26 0.89
CA CYS A 97 -8.11 -5.72 0.67
C CYS A 97 -8.01 -4.29 1.19
N GLU A 98 -6.88 -3.97 1.81
CA GLU A 98 -6.51 -2.67 2.32
C GLU A 98 -5.20 -2.26 1.67
N VAL A 99 -5.16 -1.06 1.10
CA VAL A 99 -3.97 -0.49 0.48
C VAL A 99 -3.60 0.78 1.23
N THR A 100 -2.41 0.78 1.82
CA THR A 100 -1.82 1.95 2.45
C THR A 100 -0.78 2.54 1.51
N PRO A 101 -1.02 3.73 0.95
CA PRO A 101 -0.07 4.41 0.08
C PRO A 101 1.27 4.68 0.77
N PRO A 102 2.34 4.93 0.01
CA PRO A 102 3.61 5.38 0.59
C PRO A 102 3.43 6.67 1.37
N PRO A 103 4.22 6.91 2.43
CA PRO A 103 4.11 8.12 3.27
C PRO A 103 4.17 9.44 2.48
N SER A 104 4.86 9.45 1.34
CA SER A 104 4.95 10.62 0.46
C SER A 104 3.62 11.04 -0.18
N PHE A 105 2.62 10.18 -0.19
CA PHE A 105 1.29 10.51 -0.71
C PHE A 105 0.41 11.19 0.34
N HIS A 106 0.70 11.02 1.65
CA HIS A 106 -0.10 11.57 2.76
C HIS A 106 -1.58 11.21 2.67
N ALA A 107 -1.90 10.10 2.03
CA ALA A 107 -3.25 9.63 1.82
C ALA A 107 -3.59 8.51 2.81
N GLU A 108 -4.87 8.40 3.11
CA GLU A 108 -5.39 7.35 3.98
C GLU A 108 -5.35 5.98 3.32
N THR A 109 -5.56 4.94 4.13
CA THR A 109 -5.66 3.57 3.67
C THR A 109 -6.97 3.37 2.92
N GLU A 110 -6.89 2.95 1.67
CA GLU A 110 -8.04 2.55 0.86
C GLU A 110 -8.45 1.11 1.17
N THR A 111 -9.74 0.87 1.28
CA THR A 111 -10.30 -0.46 1.54
C THR A 111 -11.27 -0.85 0.44
N GLY A 112 -11.16 -2.07 -0.04
CA GLY A 112 -12.05 -2.61 -1.06
C GLY A 112 -12.18 -4.12 -1.01
N PHE A 113 -12.97 -4.67 -1.91
CA PHE A 113 -13.21 -6.10 -2.01
C PHE A 113 -12.89 -6.60 -3.42
N ALA A 114 -12.24 -7.77 -3.46
CA ALA A 114 -11.99 -8.48 -4.71
C ALA A 114 -12.57 -9.90 -4.63
N THR A 115 -13.43 -10.26 -5.57
CA THR A 115 -14.01 -11.60 -5.62
C THR A 115 -13.11 -12.54 -6.40
N VAL A 116 -12.43 -13.42 -5.69
CA VAL A 116 -11.57 -14.45 -6.28
C VAL A 116 -12.42 -15.58 -6.81
N ALA A 117 -12.28 -15.88 -8.10
CA ALA A 117 -12.91 -17.02 -8.79
C ALA A 117 -11.84 -17.96 -9.36
N ALA A 118 -12.22 -19.20 -9.69
CA ALA A 118 -11.30 -20.12 -10.33
C ALA A 118 -10.88 -19.61 -11.71
N ARG A 119 -9.60 -19.76 -12.04
CA ARG A 119 -9.00 -19.56 -13.37
C ARG A 119 -8.97 -18.12 -13.90
N HIS A 120 -9.72 -17.19 -13.33
CA HIS A 120 -9.69 -15.79 -13.74
C HIS A 120 -9.06 -14.95 -12.66
N PRO A 121 -8.15 -14.03 -13.01
CA PRO A 121 -7.60 -13.10 -12.02
C PRO A 121 -8.71 -12.17 -11.50
N ALA A 122 -8.87 -12.13 -10.19
CA ALA A 122 -9.61 -11.08 -9.56
C ALA A 122 -8.72 -9.83 -9.56
N VAL A 123 -9.23 -8.71 -10.05
CA VAL A 123 -8.51 -7.45 -10.05
C VAL A 123 -9.28 -6.43 -9.22
N TRP A 124 -8.60 -5.83 -8.27
CA TRP A 124 -9.10 -4.66 -7.58
C TRP A 124 -8.17 -3.48 -7.83
N THR A 125 -8.72 -2.38 -8.31
CA THR A 125 -7.97 -1.15 -8.54
C THR A 125 -8.36 -0.11 -7.51
N ALA A 126 -7.39 0.35 -6.73
CA ALA A 126 -7.50 1.48 -5.84
C ALA A 126 -6.86 2.72 -6.50
N THR A 127 -7.41 3.90 -6.19
CA THR A 127 -6.90 5.17 -6.71
C THR A 127 -6.56 6.09 -5.55
N VAL A 128 -5.37 6.67 -5.56
CA VAL A 128 -4.91 7.63 -4.55
C VAL A 128 -4.65 8.98 -5.20
N GLU A 129 -5.01 10.04 -4.50
CA GLU A 129 -4.72 11.40 -4.98
C GLU A 129 -3.24 11.75 -4.74
N ARG A 130 -2.63 12.39 -5.74
CA ARG A 130 -1.23 12.81 -5.63
C ARG A 130 -1.07 13.93 -4.63
N PRO A 131 0.00 13.91 -3.84
CA PRO A 131 0.33 15.02 -2.94
C PRO A 131 0.61 16.28 -3.76
N ALA A 132 0.46 17.43 -3.12
CA ALA A 132 1.02 18.66 -3.65
C ALA A 132 2.54 18.67 -3.45
N LEU A 133 3.28 19.11 -4.45
CA LEU A 133 4.73 19.25 -4.38
C LEU A 133 5.07 20.74 -4.18
N ILE A 134 5.75 21.05 -3.07
CA ILE A 134 6.28 22.40 -2.81
C ILE A 134 7.79 22.38 -3.08
N ARG A 135 8.20 23.12 -4.10
CA ARG A 135 9.62 23.41 -4.36
C ARG A 135 9.98 24.70 -3.66
N VAL A 136 10.90 24.64 -2.72
CA VAL A 136 11.36 25.79 -1.94
C VAL A 136 12.79 26.12 -2.33
N GLU A 137 12.99 27.34 -2.82
CA GLU A 137 14.32 27.89 -3.06
C GLU A 137 14.70 28.80 -1.88
N VAL A 138 15.77 28.44 -1.18
CA VAL A 138 16.28 29.23 -0.05
C VAL A 138 17.47 30.06 -0.53
N LYS A 139 17.29 31.37 -0.60
CA LYS A 139 18.35 32.31 -0.97
C LYS A 139 19.18 32.70 0.25
N ARG A 140 20.43 32.25 0.25
CA ARG A 140 21.38 32.61 1.31
C ARG A 140 21.69 34.11 1.28
N PRO A 141 21.73 34.80 2.46
CA PRO A 141 22.20 36.18 2.55
C PRO A 141 23.65 36.33 2.10
N LYS A 142 23.96 37.45 1.47
CA LYS A 142 25.35 37.79 1.06
C LYS A 142 26.27 37.79 2.27
N GLY A 143 27.43 37.15 2.15
CA GLY A 143 28.43 37.08 3.21
C GLY A 143 28.20 36.02 4.28
N SER A 144 27.02 35.37 4.32
CA SER A 144 26.75 34.26 5.24
C SER A 144 27.43 32.96 4.83
N ALA A 145 27.82 32.16 5.82
CA ALA A 145 28.45 30.87 5.58
C ALA A 145 27.45 29.89 4.90
N ARG A 146 27.99 28.96 4.11
CA ARG A 146 27.19 27.86 3.53
C ARG A 146 26.82 26.90 4.64
N ALA A 147 25.54 26.54 4.70
CA ALA A 147 25.03 25.56 5.65
C ALA A 147 23.84 24.82 5.04
N ALA A 148 23.64 23.57 5.41
CA ALA A 148 22.40 22.88 5.18
C ALA A 148 21.36 23.41 6.17
N VAL A 149 20.27 23.96 5.65
CA VAL A 149 19.13 24.38 6.47
C VAL A 149 17.95 23.47 6.21
N ALA A 150 17.10 23.30 7.20
CA ALA A 150 15.85 22.55 7.02
C ALA A 150 14.71 23.51 6.63
N VAL A 151 13.84 23.04 5.77
CA VAL A 151 12.60 23.69 5.37
C VAL A 151 11.47 22.85 5.92
N ARG A 152 10.55 23.47 6.66
CA ARG A 152 9.39 22.79 7.22
C ARG A 152 8.12 23.43 6.69
N ALA A 153 7.17 22.58 6.26
CA ALA A 153 5.81 22.97 5.97
C ALA A 153 4.92 22.56 7.15
N VAL A 154 4.23 23.52 7.75
CA VAL A 154 3.25 23.28 8.80
C VAL A 154 1.86 23.49 8.22
N CYS A 155 1.06 22.41 8.16
CA CYS A 155 -0.27 22.40 7.59
C CYS A 155 -1.29 21.93 8.65
N ALA A 156 -2.59 22.03 8.35
CA ALA A 156 -3.64 21.63 9.30
C ALA A 156 -3.57 20.17 9.77
N GLY A 157 -2.99 19.27 8.94
CA GLY A 157 -2.88 17.82 9.23
C GLY A 157 -1.51 17.37 9.75
N GLY A 158 -0.54 18.28 9.95
CA GLY A 158 0.79 17.89 10.39
C GLY A 158 1.91 18.79 9.90
N SER A 159 3.14 18.35 10.09
CA SER A 159 4.32 19.06 9.60
C SER A 159 5.23 18.13 8.80
N TRP A 160 5.84 18.67 7.75
CA TRP A 160 6.75 17.97 6.85
C TRP A 160 8.03 18.74 6.71
N GLU A 161 9.15 18.05 6.72
CA GLU A 161 10.47 18.68 6.69
C GLU A 161 11.32 18.10 5.55
N ALA A 162 12.08 18.97 4.90
CA ALA A 162 13.10 18.59 3.93
C ALA A 162 14.34 19.43 4.12
N ARG A 163 15.50 18.90 3.81
CA ARG A 163 16.75 19.64 3.83
C ARG A 163 16.97 20.34 2.49
N ALA A 164 17.28 21.63 2.54
CA ALA A 164 17.71 22.37 1.37
C ALA A 164 19.15 21.99 1.03
N GLY A 165 19.41 21.78 -0.27
CA GLY A 165 20.75 21.47 -0.74
C GLY A 165 21.75 22.60 -0.40
N VAL A 166 22.96 22.23 0.04
CA VAL A 166 24.01 23.20 0.41
C VAL A 166 24.46 24.05 -0.77
N LEU A 167 24.38 23.50 -2.00
CA LEU A 167 24.85 24.16 -3.21
C LEU A 167 23.76 24.99 -3.89
N ASP A 168 22.59 24.42 -4.08
CA ASP A 168 21.48 24.99 -4.85
C ASP A 168 20.41 25.63 -3.99
N GLY A 169 20.41 25.37 -2.66
CA GLY A 169 19.43 25.90 -1.74
C GLY A 169 18.00 25.38 -1.96
N THR A 170 17.82 24.29 -2.74
CA THR A 170 16.49 23.78 -3.09
C THR A 170 16.07 22.66 -2.15
N ALA A 171 14.84 22.73 -1.65
CA ALA A 171 14.15 21.66 -0.93
C ALA A 171 12.85 21.27 -1.65
N LEU A 172 12.50 19.99 -1.59
CA LEU A 172 11.25 19.45 -2.13
C LEU A 172 10.42 18.86 -0.98
N LEU A 173 9.20 19.35 -0.81
CA LEU A 173 8.27 18.92 0.21
C LEU A 173 7.02 18.35 -0.46
N PHE A 174 6.65 17.13 -0.08
CA PHE A 174 5.38 16.55 -0.43
C PHE A 174 4.40 16.80 0.72
N VAL A 175 3.28 17.44 0.44
CA VAL A 175 2.26 17.79 1.44
C VAL A 175 0.90 17.31 0.98
N PRO A 176 -0.07 17.08 1.89
CA PRO A 176 -1.42 16.70 1.50
C PRO A 176 -2.01 17.73 0.51
N HIS A 177 -2.71 17.25 -0.50
CA HIS A 177 -3.44 18.13 -1.42
C HIS A 177 -4.53 18.91 -0.66
N GLY A 178 -4.86 20.09 -1.12
CA GLY A 178 -5.88 20.96 -0.52
C GLY A 178 -5.50 21.58 0.83
N ALA A 179 -4.36 21.21 1.41
CA ALA A 179 -3.91 21.80 2.67
C ALA A 179 -3.34 23.21 2.45
N SER A 180 -3.75 24.15 3.31
CA SER A 180 -3.05 25.42 3.46
C SER A 180 -1.87 25.19 4.39
N CYS A 181 -0.67 25.49 3.93
CA CYS A 181 0.57 25.24 4.65
C CYS A 181 1.37 26.52 4.81
N ARG A 182 1.93 26.73 5.99
CA ARG A 182 2.96 27.73 6.21
C ARG A 182 4.32 27.05 6.04
N VAL A 183 5.09 27.51 5.07
CA VAL A 183 6.43 26.99 4.76
C VAL A 183 7.47 27.95 5.28
N GLY A 184 8.44 27.46 6.05
CA GLY A 184 9.47 28.30 6.62
C GLY A 184 10.76 27.54 6.92
N LEU A 185 11.77 28.31 7.35
CA LEU A 185 13.05 27.75 7.75
C LEU A 185 13.01 27.30 9.21
N VAL A 186 13.61 26.15 9.44
CA VAL A 186 13.81 25.62 10.79
C VAL A 186 15.27 25.22 10.98
N ARG A 187 15.71 25.24 12.21
CA ARG A 187 17.00 24.68 12.58
C ARG A 187 16.92 23.16 12.41
N PRO A 188 17.85 22.56 11.63
CA PRO A 188 17.87 21.11 11.52
C PRO A 188 18.12 20.51 12.89
N GLU A 189 17.11 19.83 13.43
CA GLU A 189 17.28 19.09 14.67
C GLU A 189 18.20 17.90 14.42
N LEU A 190 19.16 17.69 15.30
CA LEU A 190 19.84 16.41 15.41
C LEU A 190 18.76 15.38 15.73
N PRO A 191 18.82 14.15 15.13
CA PRO A 191 17.78 13.15 15.33
C PRO A 191 17.61 12.86 16.82
N ALA A 192 16.65 13.55 17.44
CA ALA A 192 16.23 13.26 18.79
C ALA A 192 15.36 12.01 18.76
N ALA A 193 15.71 11.04 19.56
CA ALA A 193 14.88 9.85 19.78
C ALA A 193 13.66 10.27 20.61
N GLY A 194 12.57 10.70 19.92
CA GLY A 194 11.32 11.03 20.58
C GLY A 194 10.35 11.81 19.68
N PRO A 195 9.06 11.83 20.01
CA PRO A 195 8.08 12.63 19.28
C PRO A 195 8.43 14.12 19.42
N VAL A 196 8.56 14.81 18.28
CA VAL A 196 8.86 16.25 18.22
C VAL A 196 7.69 17.01 18.88
N PRO A 197 7.89 17.69 20.01
CA PRO A 197 6.84 18.49 20.62
C PRO A 197 6.66 19.78 19.81
N ASN A 198 5.46 19.97 19.35
CA ASN A 198 4.92 21.18 18.72
C ASN A 198 5.71 21.73 17.52
N PRO A 199 5.19 21.54 16.28
CA PRO A 199 5.86 21.98 15.07
C PRO A 199 5.83 23.51 14.95
N SER A 200 6.74 24.19 15.63
CA SER A 200 6.95 25.64 15.43
C SER A 200 7.97 25.88 14.33
N LEU A 201 7.82 26.99 13.62
CA LEU A 201 8.85 27.50 12.71
C LEU A 201 9.77 28.41 13.52
N ASP A 202 11.10 28.19 13.44
CA ASP A 202 12.08 29.02 14.09
C ASP A 202 12.13 30.44 13.49
N CYS A 203 11.48 30.59 12.34
CA CYS A 203 11.38 31.85 11.63
C CYS A 203 9.90 32.04 11.23
N GLU A 204 9.17 32.82 12.03
CA GLU A 204 7.70 32.95 11.97
C GLU A 204 7.18 34.03 11.01
N HIS A 205 8.06 34.90 10.51
CA HIS A 205 7.66 36.07 9.71
C HIS A 205 8.32 36.10 8.34
N GLU A 206 7.66 36.76 7.37
CA GLU A 206 8.27 37.07 6.10
C GLU A 206 9.56 37.93 6.28
N PRO A 207 10.57 37.72 5.44
CA PRO A 207 10.62 36.91 4.22
C PRO A 207 11.07 35.46 4.40
N CYS A 208 11.12 34.98 5.62
CA CYS A 208 11.60 33.64 6.00
C CYS A 208 10.48 32.59 6.01
N THR A 209 9.22 33.01 5.94
CA THR A 209 8.06 32.13 5.81
C THR A 209 7.16 32.53 4.64
N LYS A 210 6.39 31.58 4.13
CA LYS A 210 5.38 31.83 3.08
C LYS A 210 4.19 30.89 3.26
N GLU A 211 2.98 31.42 3.08
CA GLU A 211 1.77 30.62 3.05
C GLU A 211 1.50 30.13 1.62
N LEU A 212 1.17 28.85 1.49
CA LEU A 212 0.89 28.18 0.23
C LEU A 212 -0.28 27.22 0.39
N SER A 213 -1.09 27.10 -0.67
CA SER A 213 -2.12 26.07 -0.74
C SER A 213 -2.07 25.43 -2.11
N GLY A 214 -2.11 24.10 -2.17
CA GLY A 214 -1.95 23.36 -3.41
C GLY A 214 -3.02 22.31 -3.62
N GLY A 215 -3.54 22.23 -4.86
CA GLY A 215 -4.43 21.17 -5.29
C GLY A 215 -3.73 19.84 -5.52
N VAL A 216 -4.51 18.82 -5.91
CA VAL A 216 -4.01 17.47 -6.22
C VAL A 216 -2.93 17.53 -7.31
N GLY A 217 -1.77 16.97 -7.00
CA GLY A 217 -0.63 16.91 -7.92
C GLY A 217 -0.07 18.26 -8.36
N GLN A 218 -0.50 19.36 -7.73
CA GLN A 218 -0.03 20.70 -8.08
C GLN A 218 1.42 20.90 -7.62
N GLN A 219 2.23 21.51 -8.49
CA GLN A 219 3.56 21.96 -8.13
C GLN A 219 3.48 23.45 -7.75
N LEU A 220 3.94 23.75 -6.54
CA LEU A 220 4.03 25.11 -5.99
C LEU A 220 5.50 25.50 -5.86
N GLU A 221 5.77 26.79 -6.01
CA GLU A 221 7.10 27.34 -5.82
C GLU A 221 7.09 28.39 -4.71
N ALA A 222 8.02 28.26 -3.79
CA ALA A 222 8.28 29.24 -2.75
C ALA A 222 9.74 29.69 -2.80
N GLN A 223 9.94 30.97 -2.60
CA GLN A 223 11.28 31.53 -2.44
C GLN A 223 11.36 32.17 -1.05
N LEU A 224 12.31 31.67 -0.24
CA LEU A 224 12.58 32.20 1.09
C LEU A 224 13.89 32.97 1.05
N GLN A 225 13.87 34.21 1.59
CA GLN A 225 15.01 35.13 1.60
C GLN A 225 15.30 35.60 3.01
N PRO A 226 15.85 34.73 3.88
CA PRO A 226 16.11 35.11 5.28
C PRO A 226 17.10 36.28 5.37
N THR A 227 16.95 37.12 6.39
CA THR A 227 17.97 38.09 6.77
C THR A 227 19.21 37.38 7.29
N ALA A 228 20.32 38.07 7.41
CA ALA A 228 21.56 37.51 7.99
C ALA A 228 21.34 36.98 9.42
N ALA A 229 20.58 37.70 10.24
CA ALA A 229 20.25 37.30 11.61
C ALA A 229 19.36 36.03 11.65
N GLN A 230 18.34 35.98 10.79
CA GLN A 230 17.47 34.78 10.65
C GLN A 230 18.26 33.56 10.14
N TRP A 231 19.19 33.77 9.21
CA TRP A 231 20.07 32.72 8.73
C TRP A 231 20.94 32.13 9.82
N GLU A 232 21.57 32.97 10.64
CA GLU A 232 22.40 32.51 11.75
C GLU A 232 21.59 31.78 12.83
N ALA A 233 20.32 32.15 13.04
CA ALA A 233 19.44 31.47 13.99
C ALA A 233 19.09 30.03 13.55
N VAL A 234 18.89 29.82 12.26
CA VAL A 234 18.51 28.48 11.72
C VAL A 234 19.71 27.64 11.27
N ARG A 235 20.91 28.22 11.20
CA ARG A 235 22.12 27.49 10.83
C ARG A 235 22.50 26.46 11.90
N PRO A 236 22.81 25.21 11.51
CA PRO A 236 23.35 24.24 12.47
C PRO A 236 24.66 24.76 13.06
N PRO A 237 24.96 24.45 14.33
CA PRO A 237 26.26 24.78 14.90
C PRO A 237 27.36 24.14 14.04
N PRO A 238 28.54 24.79 13.90
CA PRO A 238 29.67 24.17 13.22
C PRO A 238 29.94 22.82 13.90
N GLU A 239 30.04 21.75 13.06
CA GLU A 239 30.48 20.47 13.59
C GLU A 239 31.81 20.69 14.28
N ALA A 240 31.85 20.38 15.59
CA ALA A 240 33.11 20.38 16.32
C ALA A 240 33.99 19.33 15.68
N ASP A 241 35.07 19.77 15.05
CA ASP A 241 36.07 18.85 14.45
C ASP A 241 36.45 17.82 15.51
N LYS A 242 36.04 16.55 15.22
CA LYS A 242 36.43 15.38 15.99
C LYS A 242 37.70 14.78 15.45
#